data_4c480c59654fce38cd203e5e2201d67f
#
_entry.id   4c480c59654fce38cd203e5e2201d67f
#
_cell.length_a   1.000
_cell.length_b   1.000
_cell.length_c   1.000
_cell.angle_alpha   90.00
_cell.angle_beta   90.00
_cell.angle_gamma   90.00
#
_symmetry.space_group_name_H-M   'P 1'
#
loop_
_entity.id
_entity.type
_entity.pdbx_description
1 polymer ?
#
loop_
_entity_poly.entity_id
_entity_poly.type
_entity_poly.pdbx_seq_one_letter_code
_entity_poly.pdbx_strand_id
1 'polypeptide(L)'
;XEVMSLAWQFVRKNGFSMSEALKSAWVNMKLKAEMKKKIVKFYFKKVDGSVREAYGTLNEKLMPAITGNDKRAKNDTVQTYYDTERGEFRCYKKANLLSIA
;
A
#
# COMPACT_ATOMS: atom_id res chain seq x y z
N UNK A 1 -10.43 -12.75 5.89
CA UNK A 1 -10.11 -12.54 5.83
C UNK A 1 -9.08 -12.18 5.60
N GLU A 2 -9.15 -11.52 4.77
CA GLU A 2 -7.92 -10.93 4.27
C GLU A 2 -7.17 -10.15 5.34
N VAL A 3 -7.93 -9.45 6.16
CA VAL A 3 -7.30 -8.67 7.22
C VAL A 3 -6.51 -9.58 8.14
N MET A 4 -7.08 -10.70 8.49
CA MET A 4 -6.38 -11.62 9.37
C MET A 4 -5.13 -12.19 8.72
N SER A 5 -5.22 -12.53 7.44
CA SER A 5 -4.04 -13.04 6.75
C SER A 5 -2.92 -12.03 6.73
N LEU A 6 -3.26 -10.78 6.45
CA LEU A 6 -2.26 -9.72 6.40
C LEU A 6 -1.68 -9.47 7.79
N ALA A 7 -2.54 -9.50 8.80
CA ALA A 7 -2.07 -9.30 10.17
C ALA A 7 -1.06 -10.39 10.56
N TRP A 8 -1.38 -11.63 10.27
CA TRP A 8 -0.47 -12.71 10.58
C TRP A 8 0.85 -12.56 9.83
N GLN A 9 0.78 -12.07 8.59
CA GLN A 9 1.99 -11.84 7.83
C GLN A 9 2.87 -10.79 8.53
N PHE A 10 2.27 -9.72 9.04
CA PHE A 10 3.03 -8.71 9.76
C PHE A 10 3.64 -9.28 11.04
N VAL A 11 2.92 -10.13 11.71
CA VAL A 11 3.45 -10.75 12.92
C VAL A 11 4.67 -11.62 12.57
N ARG A 12 4.53 -12.44 11.56
CA ARG A 12 5.60 -13.37 11.23
C ARG A 12 6.81 -12.70 10.60
N LYS A 13 6.58 -11.80 9.66
CA LYS A 13 7.68 -11.24 8.91
C LYS A 13 8.25 -9.96 9.48
N ASN A 14 7.42 -9.20 10.17
CA ASN A 14 7.86 -7.89 10.65
C ASN A 14 7.96 -7.80 12.16
N GLY A 15 7.62 -8.84 12.86
CA GLY A 15 7.73 -8.85 14.30
C GLY A 15 6.73 -7.98 15.03
N PHE A 16 5.62 -7.68 14.39
CA PHE A 16 4.58 -6.86 15.02
C PHE A 16 3.86 -7.66 16.09
N SER A 17 3.39 -6.98 17.12
CA SER A 17 2.45 -7.61 18.04
C SER A 17 1.14 -7.78 17.27
N MET A 18 0.27 -8.63 17.76
CA MET A 18 -1.01 -8.85 17.07
C MET A 18 -1.82 -7.57 17.00
N SER A 19 -1.78 -6.77 18.04
CA SER A 19 -2.50 -5.51 18.06
C SER A 19 -1.99 -4.57 16.98
N GLU A 20 -0.68 -4.42 16.88
CA GLU A 20 -0.10 -3.59 15.84
C GLU A 20 -0.37 -4.13 14.45
N ALA A 21 -0.31 -5.45 14.33
CA ALA A 21 -0.53 -6.08 13.03
C ALA A 21 -1.95 -5.86 12.55
N LEU A 22 -2.92 -5.96 13.44
CA LEU A 22 -4.30 -5.74 13.06
C LEU A 22 -4.55 -4.30 12.64
N LYS A 23 -3.97 -3.35 13.34
CA LYS A 23 -4.12 -1.96 12.96
C LYS A 23 -3.52 -1.69 11.59
N SER A 24 -2.33 -2.21 11.35
CA SER A 24 -1.68 -2.01 10.06
C SER A 24 -2.47 -2.68 8.95
N ALA A 25 -2.99 -3.86 9.19
CA ALA A 25 -3.76 -4.56 8.18
C ALA A 25 -5.02 -3.78 7.82
N TRP A 26 -5.71 -3.24 8.83
CA TRP A 26 -6.89 -2.44 8.59
C TRP A 26 -6.60 -1.20 7.76
N VAL A 27 -5.53 -0.50 8.11
CA VAL A 27 -5.18 0.71 7.36
C VAL A 27 -4.85 0.36 5.91
N ASN A 28 -4.13 -0.73 5.71
CA ASN A 28 -3.80 -1.15 4.35
C ASN A 28 -5.05 -1.50 3.55
N MET A 29 -5.97 -2.22 4.16
CA MET A 29 -7.20 -2.58 3.46
C MET A 29 -8.03 -1.35 3.13
N LYS A 30 -8.13 -0.43 4.07
CA LYS A 30 -8.89 0.78 3.86
C LYS A 30 -8.27 1.62 2.76
N LEU A 31 -6.96 1.76 2.77
CA LEU A 31 -6.28 2.54 1.74
C LEU A 31 -6.50 1.94 0.36
N LYS A 32 -6.36 0.64 0.25
CA LYS A 32 -6.55 -0.01 -1.03
C LYS A 32 -7.96 0.22 -1.56
N ALA A 33 -8.95 0.08 -0.70
CA ALA A 33 -10.33 0.29 -1.11
C ALA A 33 -10.58 1.73 -1.55
N GLU A 34 -10.00 2.68 -0.84
CA GLU A 34 -10.21 4.07 -1.20
C GLU A 34 -9.47 4.45 -2.47
N MET A 35 -8.29 3.91 -2.66
CA MET A 35 -7.54 4.21 -3.87
C MET A 35 -8.24 3.71 -5.13
N LYS A 36 -9.06 2.68 -5.00
CA LYS A 36 -9.83 2.20 -6.15
C LYS A 36 -10.90 3.20 -6.57
N LYS A 37 -11.29 4.09 -5.67
CA LYS A 37 -12.33 5.08 -5.96
C LYS A 37 -11.77 6.42 -6.36
N LYS A 38 -10.63 6.80 -5.79
CA LYS A 38 -10.14 8.16 -5.97
C LYS A 38 -8.65 8.23 -5.69
N ILE A 39 -8.09 9.40 -5.86
CA ILE A 39 -6.71 9.65 -5.46
C ILE A 39 -6.70 9.88 -3.96
N VAL A 40 -5.83 9.18 -3.27
CA VAL A 40 -5.77 9.24 -1.82
C VAL A 40 -4.39 9.70 -1.37
N LYS A 41 -4.38 10.59 -0.41
CA LYS A 41 -3.14 11.03 0.21
C LYS A 41 -2.87 10.13 1.41
N PHE A 42 -1.67 9.64 1.51
CA PHE A 42 -1.32 8.77 2.63
C PHE A 42 0.15 8.94 2.99
N TYR A 43 0.51 8.43 4.16
CA TYR A 43 1.87 8.52 4.65
C TYR A 43 2.44 7.14 4.90
N PHE A 44 3.67 6.95 4.55
CA PHE A 44 4.34 5.70 4.85
C PHE A 44 5.80 5.97 5.19
N LYS A 45 6.43 4.99 5.83
CA LYS A 45 7.81 5.13 6.22
C LYS A 45 8.70 4.54 5.15
N LYS A 46 9.69 5.30 4.74
CA LYS A 46 10.64 4.84 3.74
C LYS A 46 11.64 3.89 4.37
N VAL A 47 12.40 3.24 3.53
CA VAL A 47 13.40 2.30 4.01
C VAL A 47 14.41 2.98 4.91
N ASP A 48 14.72 4.24 4.65
CA ASP A 48 15.68 4.95 5.48
C ASP A 48 15.10 5.48 6.78
N GLY A 49 13.83 5.22 7.03
CA GLY A 49 13.20 5.63 8.28
C GLY A 49 12.42 6.94 8.21
N SER A 50 12.53 7.68 7.13
CA SER A 50 11.82 8.94 7.02
C SER A 50 10.39 8.72 6.57
N VAL A 51 9.53 9.67 6.87
CA VAL A 51 8.12 9.59 6.49
C VAL A 51 7.92 10.26 5.15
N ARG A 52 7.21 9.59 4.27
CA ARG A 52 6.91 10.15 2.96
C ARG A 52 5.41 10.34 2.78
N GLU A 53 5.04 11.48 2.24
CA GLU A 53 3.67 11.77 1.88
C GLU A 53 3.49 11.38 0.41
N ALA A 54 2.43 10.68 0.09
CA ALA A 54 2.21 10.23 -1.27
C ALA A 54 0.76 10.41 -1.67
N TYR A 55 0.55 10.60 -2.97
CA TYR A 55 -0.77 10.67 -3.54
C TYR A 55 -0.88 9.53 -4.53
N GLY A 56 -1.72 8.58 -4.23
CA GLY A 56 -1.80 7.39 -5.07
C GLY A 56 -3.22 7.00 -5.39
N THR A 57 -3.35 6.21 -6.43
CA THR A 57 -4.66 5.71 -6.81
C THR A 57 -4.54 4.34 -7.46
N LEU A 58 -5.62 3.58 -7.38
CA LEU A 58 -5.75 2.34 -8.11
C LEU A 58 -6.95 2.39 -9.05
N ASN A 59 -7.51 3.59 -9.23
CA ASN A 59 -8.65 3.76 -10.11
C ASN A 59 -8.17 3.75 -11.55
N GLU A 60 -8.63 2.79 -12.32
CA GLU A 60 -8.16 2.62 -13.68
C GLU A 60 -8.45 3.83 -14.55
N LYS A 61 -9.48 4.59 -14.22
CA LYS A 61 -9.80 5.77 -15.00
C LYS A 61 -8.79 6.88 -14.79
N LEU A 62 -8.06 6.84 -13.70
CA LEU A 62 -7.09 7.86 -13.37
C LEU A 62 -5.65 7.44 -13.69
N MET A 63 -5.48 6.24 -14.20
CA MET A 63 -4.17 5.73 -14.53
C MET A 63 -4.01 5.62 -16.03
N PRO A 64 -2.77 5.70 -16.54
CA PRO A 64 -2.57 5.50 -17.95
C PRO A 64 -2.87 4.05 -18.32
N ALA A 65 -3.18 3.84 -19.57
CA ALA A 65 -3.47 2.50 -20.03
C ALA A 65 -2.25 1.62 -19.83
N ILE A 66 -2.49 0.48 -19.28
CA ILE A 66 -1.41 -0.45 -19.08
C ILE A 66 -1.39 -1.36 -20.27
N THR A 67 -0.33 -1.30 -21.01
CA THR A 67 -0.28 -2.10 -22.15
C THR A 67 0.42 -3.31 -21.82
N GLY A 68 0.32 -3.94 -21.04
CA GLY A 68 1.00 -4.91 -21.00
C GLY A 68 1.11 -5.84 -20.16
N ASN A 69 1.87 -6.44 -20.16
CA ASN A 69 2.17 -7.51 -19.51
C ASN A 69 3.06 -7.24 -18.42
N ASP A 70 2.58 -6.77 -17.34
CA ASP A 70 3.40 -6.59 -16.20
C ASP A 70 3.76 -7.94 -15.69
N LYS A 71 4.94 -8.38 -16.00
CA LYS A 71 5.36 -9.68 -15.57
C LYS A 71 6.08 -9.70 -14.27
N ARG A 72 6.03 -8.63 -13.53
CA ARG A 72 6.67 -8.64 -12.25
C ARG A 72 6.03 -9.64 -11.33
N ALA A 73 6.84 -10.36 -10.61
CA ALA A 73 6.33 -11.28 -9.62
C ALA A 73 5.57 -10.49 -8.58
N LYS A 74 4.43 -11.00 -8.20
CA LYS A 74 3.67 -10.35 -7.16
C LYS A 74 4.38 -10.53 -5.83
N ASN A 75 4.48 -9.44 -5.11
CA ASN A 75 5.09 -9.51 -3.80
C ASN A 75 4.03 -9.10 -2.79
N ASP A 76 3.63 -10.03 -1.95
CA ASP A 76 2.57 -9.76 -1.00
C ASP A 76 2.96 -8.78 0.08
N THR A 77 4.24 -8.48 0.21
CA THR A 77 4.67 -7.56 1.25
C THR A 77 4.63 -6.09 0.82
N VAL A 78 4.41 -5.83 -0.46
CA VAL A 78 4.33 -4.47 -0.95
C VAL A 78 3.02 -4.24 -1.67
N GLN A 79 2.61 -2.99 -1.73
CA GLN A 79 1.41 -2.59 -2.44
C GLN A 79 1.82 -1.62 -3.54
N THR A 80 1.44 -1.94 -4.76
CA THR A 80 1.71 -1.06 -5.89
C THR A 80 0.58 -0.05 -6.05
N TYR A 81 0.92 1.16 -6.42
CA TYR A 81 -0.06 2.19 -6.68
C TYR A 81 0.46 3.11 -7.77
N TYR A 82 -0.43 3.90 -8.36
CA TYR A 82 -0.03 4.88 -9.35
C TYR A 82 0.16 6.22 -8.64
N ASP A 83 1.39 6.75 -8.69
CA ASP A 83 1.71 8.00 -8.03
C ASP A 83 1.33 9.14 -8.97
N THR A 84 0.27 9.85 -8.63
CA THR A 84 -0.24 10.89 -9.50
C THR A 84 0.63 12.13 -9.53
N GLU A 85 1.44 12.34 -8.51
CA GLU A 85 2.33 13.48 -8.53
C GLU A 85 3.51 13.25 -9.44
N ARG A 86 3.98 12.02 -9.48
CA ARG A 86 5.14 11.70 -10.29
C ARG A 86 4.80 11.10 -11.64
N GLY A 87 3.55 10.71 -11.81
CA GLY A 87 3.12 10.11 -13.05
C GLY A 87 3.73 8.76 -13.32
N GLU A 88 3.96 7.99 -12.30
CA GLU A 88 4.54 6.68 -12.49
C GLU A 88 4.05 5.71 -11.41
N PHE A 89 4.19 4.44 -11.68
CA PHE A 89 3.82 3.43 -10.71
C PHE A 89 4.91 3.29 -9.67
N ARG A 90 4.50 3.17 -8.43
CA ARG A 90 5.44 2.99 -7.33
C ARG A 90 4.85 1.99 -6.36
N CYS A 91 5.61 1.65 -5.35
CA CYS A 91 5.09 0.74 -4.33
C CYS A 91 5.62 1.11 -2.95
N TYR A 92 4.96 0.62 -1.93
CA TYR A 92 5.42 0.79 -0.57
C TYR A 92 5.26 -0.53 0.17
N LYS A 93 6.03 -0.70 1.22
CA LYS A 93 5.89 -1.90 2.02
C LYS A 93 4.65 -1.76 2.89
N LYS A 94 3.79 -2.76 2.85
CA LYS A 94 2.54 -2.68 3.59
C LYS A 94 2.76 -2.46 5.09
N ALA A 95 3.80 -3.07 5.64
CA ALA A 95 4.08 -2.92 7.06
C ALA A 95 4.54 -1.51 7.42
N ASN A 96 4.96 -0.72 6.43
CA ASN A 96 5.44 0.63 6.67
C ASN A 96 4.37 1.70 6.51
N LEU A 97 3.19 1.32 6.12
CA LEU A 97 2.10 2.29 5.97
C LEU A 97 1.73 2.86 7.34
N LEU A 98 1.68 4.17 7.43
CA LEU A 98 1.42 4.82 8.71
C LEU A 98 -0.02 5.28 8.85
N SER A 99 -0.51 6.06 7.92
CA SER A 99 -1.86 6.57 8.04
C SER A 99 -2.37 7.10 6.71
N ILE A 100 -3.67 7.33 6.67
CA ILE A 100 -4.34 7.92 5.52
C ILE A 100 -4.74 9.33 5.93
N ALA A 101 -4.41 10.29 5.10
CA ALA A 101 -4.75 11.67 5.42
C ALA A 101 -6.24 11.95 5.21
#